data_a64cef780fe4c93ca35957c5ed700d42
#
_entry.id   a64cef780fe4c93ca35957c5ed700d42
#
_cell.length_a   1.000
_cell.length_b   1.000
_cell.length_c   1.000
_cell.angle_alpha   90.00
_cell.angle_beta   90.00
_cell.angle_gamma   90.00
#
_symmetry.space_group_name_H-M   'P 1'
#
loop_
_entity.id
_entity.type
_entity.pdbx_description
1 polymer ?
#
loop_
_entity_poly.entity_id
_entity_poly.type
_entity_poly.pdbx_seq_one_letter_code
_entity_poly.pdbx_strand_id
1 'polypeptide(L)'
;LKTMAPSALRTSGRRRSKGVVAAVVVAGLALTGCTSTNTDDDSSLLQTLQERGSVTVGFAGEAPYSFMENGELTGATVALHREIFGNLGIETVEGVNADFGALIPGLQANRFDVVSAGMSILPERCEQAAFSEPEFNYTTALMVEEGNPMNLTDMQSVADSGARLATMTGAIESDYATELGIDSMQVATPQDGMDAVTSGRADVFALTGISLNWMKNNNPDAPVEVTQSFVAEINGVPQVGAGGTVFRTDDKDLLDAYNEELAKITSDPEKYLSIVGEFGFTEEELPDPELTTADLCAGAE
;
A
#
# COMPACT_ATOMS: atom_id res chain seq x y z
N LEU A 1 50.57 -1.05 36.81
CA LEU A 1 50.86 -0.95 38.27
C LEU A 1 49.58 -0.56 39.02
N LYS A 2 49.28 -1.45 40.01
CA LYS A 2 48.48 -1.26 41.23
C LYS A 2 46.96 -1.03 41.04
N THR A 3 46.16 -2.00 41.23
CA THR A 3 45.79 -2.84 42.42
C THR A 3 44.79 -2.20 43.36
N MET A 4 43.72 -3.00 43.55
CA MET A 4 43.00 -3.30 44.78
C MET A 4 41.70 -2.58 45.11
N ALA A 5 40.65 -3.26 44.98
CA ALA A 5 39.51 -3.70 45.82
C ALA A 5 39.73 -3.65 47.35
N PRO A 6 38.79 -4.14 48.19
CA PRO A 6 37.32 -3.99 48.34
C PRO A 6 36.96 -3.66 49.82
N SER A 7 35.73 -3.80 50.23
CA SER A 7 35.17 -4.03 51.57
C SER A 7 34.03 -3.09 51.97
N ALA A 8 33.05 -3.42 52.77
CA ALA A 8 32.55 -4.64 53.37
C ALA A 8 31.14 -4.35 53.96
N LEU A 9 30.43 -5.42 54.16
CA LEU A 9 29.20 -5.58 54.94
C LEU A 9 29.11 -4.75 56.25
N ARG A 10 27.90 -4.34 56.61
CA ARG A 10 27.48 -4.51 58.02
C ARG A 10 25.96 -4.67 58.14
N THR A 11 25.66 -5.70 58.89
CA THR A 11 24.42 -6.31 59.34
C THR A 11 23.79 -5.58 60.55
N SER A 12 22.55 -5.99 60.82
CA SER A 12 21.79 -6.02 62.09
C SER A 12 20.97 -4.78 62.45
N GLY A 13 19.70 -4.98 62.71
CA GLY A 13 19.12 -5.20 63.99
C GLY A 13 17.60 -5.37 64.01
N ARG A 14 17.26 -6.47 64.48
CA ARG A 14 15.93 -7.00 64.83
C ARG A 14 15.44 -6.34 66.11
N ARG A 15 14.19 -5.77 66.11
CA ARG A 15 13.41 -5.64 67.37
C ARG A 15 11.94 -5.98 67.12
N ARG A 16 11.52 -7.00 67.88
CA ARG A 16 10.14 -7.40 68.13
C ARG A 16 9.57 -6.49 69.23
N SER A 17 8.29 -6.11 69.13
CA SER A 17 7.47 -5.91 70.34
C SER A 17 6.04 -6.34 70.04
N LYS A 18 5.49 -7.00 71.05
CA LYS A 18 4.23 -7.71 71.10
C LYS A 18 3.09 -6.79 71.64
N GLY A 19 1.88 -7.21 71.29
CA GLY A 19 0.67 -7.04 72.13
C GLY A 19 -0.30 -5.97 71.62
N VAL A 20 -1.54 -6.17 71.55
CA VAL A 20 -2.64 -6.71 72.28
C VAL A 20 -3.95 -6.39 71.53
N VAL A 21 -4.69 -7.38 71.17
CA VAL A 21 -6.09 -7.76 71.31
C VAL A 21 -7.22 -6.69 71.36
N ALA A 22 -8.20 -6.95 70.49
CA ALA A 22 -9.66 -6.90 70.57
C ALA A 22 -10.39 -5.62 70.20
N ALA A 23 -11.23 -5.72 69.17
CA ALA A 23 -12.70 -5.67 69.29
C ALA A 23 -13.38 -5.89 67.93
N VAL A 24 -14.31 -6.78 67.97
CA VAL A 24 -15.21 -7.19 66.86
C VAL A 24 -16.29 -6.10 66.73
N VAL A 25 -16.47 -5.56 65.52
CA VAL A 25 -17.72 -4.94 65.08
C VAL A 25 -18.07 -5.53 63.72
N VAL A 26 -19.15 -6.31 63.71
CA VAL A 26 -19.82 -6.81 62.55
C VAL A 26 -20.66 -5.66 62.00
N ALA A 27 -20.32 -5.17 60.81
CA ALA A 27 -21.18 -4.29 60.04
C ALA A 27 -21.25 -4.82 58.61
N GLY A 28 -22.50 -4.98 58.13
CA GLY A 28 -22.85 -5.77 56.95
C GLY A 28 -22.18 -5.35 55.65
N LEU A 29 -21.74 -6.34 54.91
CA LEU A 29 -21.32 -6.22 53.55
C LEU A 29 -22.55 -6.15 52.64
N ALA A 30 -22.81 -4.96 52.12
CA ALA A 30 -23.48 -4.83 50.82
C ALA A 30 -22.44 -5.17 49.76
N LEU A 31 -22.51 -6.39 49.21
CA LEU A 31 -21.82 -6.80 47.97
C LEU A 31 -22.49 -6.07 46.79
N THR A 32 -22.05 -4.84 46.50
CA THR A 32 -22.19 -4.33 45.14
C THR A 32 -21.21 -5.11 44.26
N GLY A 33 -21.72 -6.16 43.63
CA GLY A 33 -21.04 -6.81 42.56
C GLY A 33 -20.77 -5.80 41.43
N CYS A 34 -19.54 -5.34 41.31
CA CYS A 34 -19.06 -4.84 40.05
C CYS A 34 -19.05 -6.05 39.11
N THR A 35 -20.14 -6.23 38.39
CA THR A 35 -20.12 -6.97 37.15
C THR A 35 -19.20 -6.15 36.24
N SER A 36 -17.94 -6.56 36.18
CA SER A 36 -17.15 -6.24 35.01
C SER A 36 -17.86 -6.92 33.86
N THR A 37 -18.70 -6.17 33.18
CA THR A 37 -19.03 -6.50 31.81
C THR A 37 -17.69 -6.40 31.06
N ASN A 38 -17.02 -7.54 30.87
CA ASN A 38 -16.21 -7.69 29.69
C ASN A 38 -17.17 -7.48 28.53
N THR A 39 -17.35 -6.25 28.10
CA THR A 39 -17.59 -5.99 26.71
C THR A 39 -16.29 -6.41 26.05
N ASP A 40 -16.23 -7.65 25.56
CA ASP A 40 -15.43 -7.92 24.39
C ASP A 40 -15.86 -6.82 23.43
N ASP A 41 -14.95 -5.91 23.16
CA ASP A 41 -15.17 -4.79 22.24
C ASP A 41 -15.06 -5.43 20.85
N ASP A 42 -16.19 -6.07 20.44
CA ASP A 42 -16.36 -6.76 19.15
C ASP A 42 -16.75 -5.71 18.09
N SER A 43 -16.24 -4.48 18.26
CA SER A 43 -16.44 -3.42 17.28
C SER A 43 -15.61 -3.74 16.05
N SER A 44 -16.28 -3.81 14.90
CA SER A 44 -15.58 -4.00 13.62
C SER A 44 -14.64 -2.82 13.33
N LEU A 45 -13.65 -3.03 12.45
CA LEU A 45 -12.78 -1.93 12.05
C LEU A 45 -13.60 -0.77 11.46
N LEU A 46 -14.62 -1.05 10.66
CA LEU A 46 -15.52 -0.03 10.10
C LEU A 46 -16.11 0.87 11.21
N GLN A 47 -16.68 0.28 12.27
CA GLN A 47 -17.22 1.05 13.38
C GLN A 47 -16.15 1.89 14.09
N THR A 48 -14.97 1.30 14.32
CA THR A 48 -13.83 1.98 14.93
C THR A 48 -13.41 3.21 14.11
N LEU A 49 -13.34 3.07 12.78
CA LEU A 49 -12.99 4.18 11.89
C LEU A 49 -14.07 5.26 11.86
N GLN A 50 -15.35 4.87 11.85
CA GLN A 50 -16.49 5.80 11.93
C GLN A 50 -16.49 6.60 13.24
N GLU A 51 -16.24 5.95 14.37
CA GLU A 51 -16.15 6.61 15.67
C GLU A 51 -14.95 7.55 15.77
N ARG A 52 -13.81 7.16 15.15
CA ARG A 52 -12.59 7.97 15.06
C ARG A 52 -12.73 9.13 14.05
N GLY A 53 -13.56 8.97 13.04
CA GLY A 53 -13.75 9.92 11.92
C GLY A 53 -12.57 10.00 10.98
N SER A 54 -11.62 9.07 11.05
CA SER A 54 -10.44 9.05 10.17
C SER A 54 -10.00 7.64 9.82
N VAL A 55 -9.37 7.49 8.64
CA VAL A 55 -8.68 6.29 8.18
C VAL A 55 -7.21 6.63 7.90
N THR A 56 -6.31 5.76 8.33
CA THR A 56 -4.88 5.89 8.03
C THR A 56 -4.52 4.95 6.89
N VAL A 57 -3.99 5.50 5.80
CA VAL A 57 -3.59 4.73 4.62
C VAL A 57 -2.07 4.61 4.51
N GLY A 58 -1.57 3.42 4.21
CA GLY A 58 -0.19 3.20 3.83
C GLY A 58 0.01 3.53 2.35
N PHE A 59 1.02 4.32 1.99
CA PHE A 59 1.29 4.69 0.60
C PHE A 59 2.80 4.71 0.30
N ALA A 60 3.16 4.59 -0.99
CA ALA A 60 4.56 4.46 -1.41
C ALA A 60 5.13 5.69 -2.15
N GLY A 61 4.36 6.76 -2.28
CA GLY A 61 4.81 7.97 -2.98
C GLY A 61 4.85 7.83 -4.50
N GLU A 62 4.20 6.83 -5.07
CA GLU A 62 4.08 6.66 -6.52
C GLU A 62 2.94 7.52 -7.08
N ALA A 63 3.32 8.61 -7.74
CA ALA A 63 2.37 9.43 -8.49
C ALA A 63 2.01 8.74 -9.83
N PRO A 64 0.74 8.84 -10.27
CA PRO A 64 -0.34 9.63 -9.70
C PRO A 64 -1.25 8.88 -8.72
N TYR A 65 -0.89 7.68 -8.26
CA TYR A 65 -1.76 6.89 -7.36
C TYR A 65 -1.91 7.55 -5.98
N SER A 66 -0.81 7.63 -5.22
CA SER A 66 -0.81 8.22 -3.88
C SER A 66 0.58 8.80 -3.57
N PHE A 67 0.63 10.10 -3.33
CA PHE A 67 1.89 10.82 -3.13
C PHE A 67 1.67 12.09 -2.28
N MET A 68 2.77 12.69 -1.86
CA MET A 68 2.74 13.97 -1.17
C MET A 68 2.98 15.11 -2.16
N GLU A 69 2.07 16.07 -2.18
CA GLU A 69 2.24 17.31 -2.93
C GLU A 69 2.04 18.51 -1.99
N ASN A 70 3.00 19.42 -1.96
CA ASN A 70 2.99 20.60 -1.08
C ASN A 70 2.74 20.28 0.42
N GLY A 71 3.10 19.08 0.87
CA GLY A 71 2.91 18.62 2.25
C GLY A 71 1.55 17.99 2.52
N GLU A 72 0.71 17.83 1.51
CA GLU A 72 -0.58 17.16 1.58
C GLU A 72 -0.58 15.83 0.83
N LEU A 73 -1.27 14.83 1.38
CA LEU A 73 -1.48 13.55 0.71
C LEU A 73 -2.48 13.73 -0.42
N THR A 74 -2.15 13.28 -1.62
CA THR A 74 -2.98 13.39 -2.82
C THR A 74 -2.78 12.19 -3.76
N GLY A 75 -3.50 12.16 -4.87
CA GLY A 75 -3.44 11.13 -5.90
C GLY A 75 -4.78 10.46 -6.16
N ALA A 76 -4.87 9.69 -7.24
CA ALA A 76 -6.11 9.09 -7.71
C ALA A 76 -6.73 8.14 -6.68
N THR A 77 -5.92 7.26 -6.06
CA THR A 77 -6.43 6.34 -5.02
C THR A 77 -6.84 7.09 -3.76
N VAL A 78 -6.15 8.18 -3.42
CA VAL A 78 -6.52 9.03 -2.28
C VAL A 78 -7.83 9.76 -2.54
N ALA A 79 -8.06 10.22 -3.77
CA ALA A 79 -9.33 10.86 -4.17
C ALA A 79 -10.49 9.86 -4.11
N LEU A 80 -10.31 8.63 -4.59
CA LEU A 80 -11.28 7.53 -4.43
C LEU A 80 -11.56 7.27 -2.94
N HIS A 81 -10.53 7.17 -2.11
CA HIS A 81 -10.68 6.95 -0.68
C HIS A 81 -11.45 8.08 0.01
N ARG A 82 -11.19 9.34 -0.32
CA ARG A 82 -11.95 10.46 0.24
C ARG A 82 -13.43 10.39 -0.09
N GLU A 83 -13.77 10.03 -1.33
CA GLU A 83 -15.16 9.85 -1.75
C GLU A 83 -15.80 8.65 -1.03
N ILE A 84 -15.16 7.48 -1.06
CA ILE A 84 -15.70 6.23 -0.51
C ILE A 84 -15.80 6.31 1.01
N PHE A 85 -14.71 6.63 1.71
CA PHE A 85 -14.72 6.73 3.17
C PHE A 85 -15.60 7.87 3.68
N GLY A 86 -15.67 8.99 2.94
CA GLY A 86 -16.61 10.07 3.24
C GLY A 86 -18.06 9.59 3.23
N ASN A 87 -18.46 8.81 2.23
CA ASN A 87 -19.80 8.19 2.16
C ASN A 87 -20.06 7.19 3.29
N LEU A 88 -19.01 6.57 3.81
CA LEU A 88 -19.08 5.68 4.98
C LEU A 88 -19.05 6.43 6.33
N GLY A 89 -18.99 7.76 6.33
CA GLY A 89 -18.94 8.58 7.55
C GLY A 89 -17.53 8.71 8.16
N ILE A 90 -16.47 8.46 7.36
CA ILE A 90 -15.07 8.59 7.75
C ILE A 90 -14.47 9.75 6.94
N GLU A 91 -14.45 10.95 7.51
CA GLU A 91 -14.20 12.19 6.75
C GLU A 91 -12.72 12.47 6.46
N THR A 92 -11.81 11.90 7.26
CA THR A 92 -10.38 12.21 7.16
C THR A 92 -9.57 11.02 6.65
N VAL A 93 -8.75 11.24 5.61
CA VAL A 93 -7.77 10.27 5.10
C VAL A 93 -6.38 10.77 5.45
N GLU A 94 -5.68 10.03 6.32
CA GLU A 94 -4.31 10.32 6.76
C GLU A 94 -3.33 9.34 6.13
N GLY A 95 -2.09 9.76 5.86
CA GLY A 95 -1.11 8.93 5.18
C GLY A 95 0.11 8.57 6.00
N VAL A 96 0.56 7.33 5.88
CA VAL A 96 1.86 6.84 6.36
C VAL A 96 2.68 6.37 5.17
N ASN A 97 3.80 7.05 4.90
CA ASN A 97 4.70 6.67 3.82
C ASN A 97 5.52 5.43 4.21
N ALA A 98 5.68 4.52 3.26
CA ALA A 98 6.51 3.32 3.38
C ALA A 98 7.01 2.90 1.99
N ASP A 99 8.10 2.13 1.94
CA ASP A 99 8.53 1.49 0.70
C ASP A 99 7.44 0.55 0.18
N PHE A 100 7.27 0.45 -1.14
CA PHE A 100 6.18 -0.32 -1.76
C PHE A 100 6.14 -1.77 -1.25
N GLY A 101 7.26 -2.47 -1.24
CA GLY A 101 7.37 -3.84 -0.73
C GLY A 101 7.13 -3.99 0.79
N ALA A 102 7.08 -2.88 1.55
CA ALA A 102 6.80 -2.89 2.98
C ALA A 102 5.32 -2.59 3.32
N LEU A 103 4.46 -2.35 2.32
CA LEU A 103 3.07 -1.97 2.53
C LEU A 103 2.24 -3.11 3.13
N ILE A 104 2.20 -4.30 2.53
CA ILE A 104 1.46 -5.45 3.08
C ILE A 104 1.99 -5.85 4.48
N PRO A 105 3.31 -6.00 4.70
CA PRO A 105 3.85 -6.22 6.05
C PRO A 105 3.47 -5.12 7.05
N GLY A 106 3.43 -3.85 6.61
CA GLY A 106 3.00 -2.73 7.45
C GLY A 106 1.53 -2.79 7.84
N LEU A 107 0.66 -3.17 6.91
CA LEU A 107 -0.77 -3.39 7.13
C LEU A 107 -0.99 -4.52 8.16
N GLN A 108 -0.32 -5.65 7.99
CA GLN A 108 -0.38 -6.78 8.92
C GLN A 108 0.13 -6.43 10.32
N ALA A 109 1.09 -5.50 10.40
CA ALA A 109 1.61 -4.97 11.67
C ALA A 109 0.78 -3.81 12.25
N ASN A 110 -0.40 -3.52 11.70
CA ASN A 110 -1.30 -2.43 12.13
C ASN A 110 -0.64 -1.04 12.14
N ARG A 111 0.28 -0.77 11.20
CA ARG A 111 0.89 0.55 11.05
C ARG A 111 -0.05 1.56 10.38
N PHE A 112 -1.02 1.07 9.65
CA PHE A 112 -2.11 1.79 8.98
C PHE A 112 -3.31 0.85 8.80
N ASP A 113 -4.45 1.40 8.44
CA ASP A 113 -5.71 0.67 8.37
C ASP A 113 -5.91 -0.05 7.04
N VAL A 114 -5.52 0.60 5.94
CA VAL A 114 -5.58 0.07 4.56
C VAL A 114 -4.35 0.51 3.76
N VAL A 115 -4.11 -0.09 2.58
CA VAL A 115 -3.07 0.36 1.65
C VAL A 115 -3.70 1.10 0.49
N SER A 116 -3.18 2.30 0.20
CA SER A 116 -3.55 3.20 -0.90
C SER A 116 -2.33 3.42 -1.78
N ALA A 117 -2.06 2.52 -2.72
CA ALA A 117 -0.81 2.56 -3.49
C ALA A 117 -0.95 2.06 -4.94
N GLY A 118 -2.17 1.96 -5.44
CA GLY A 118 -2.36 1.37 -6.76
C GLY A 118 -1.80 -0.06 -6.83
N MET A 119 -2.02 -0.87 -5.80
CA MET A 119 -1.38 -2.17 -5.73
C MET A 119 -2.08 -3.19 -6.62
N SER A 120 -1.32 -3.86 -7.50
CA SER A 120 -1.84 -4.93 -8.36
C SER A 120 -2.40 -6.08 -7.55
N ILE A 121 -3.57 -6.56 -7.96
CA ILE A 121 -4.22 -7.74 -7.41
C ILE A 121 -3.55 -8.97 -8.03
N LEU A 122 -2.80 -9.72 -7.24
CA LEU A 122 -2.03 -10.89 -7.67
C LEU A 122 -2.26 -12.06 -6.72
N PRO A 123 -2.24 -13.33 -7.20
CA PRO A 123 -2.44 -14.51 -6.37
C PRO A 123 -1.59 -14.51 -5.10
N GLU A 124 -0.29 -14.27 -5.20
CA GLU A 124 0.64 -14.29 -4.08
C GLU A 124 0.41 -13.16 -3.06
N ARG A 125 -0.19 -12.04 -3.50
CA ARG A 125 -0.59 -10.95 -2.60
C ARG A 125 -1.94 -11.26 -1.93
N CYS A 126 -2.85 -11.90 -2.64
CA CYS A 126 -4.14 -12.36 -2.10
C CYS A 126 -3.98 -13.43 -1.02
N GLU A 127 -2.89 -14.21 -1.04
CA GLU A 127 -2.55 -15.12 0.05
C GLU A 127 -2.21 -14.39 1.36
N GLN A 128 -1.82 -13.12 1.29
CA GLN A 128 -1.33 -12.35 2.41
C GLN A 128 -2.31 -11.28 2.91
N ALA A 129 -3.19 -10.79 2.04
CA ALA A 129 -4.11 -9.70 2.33
C ALA A 129 -5.37 -9.80 1.48
N ALA A 130 -6.42 -9.09 1.84
CA ALA A 130 -7.63 -8.97 1.03
C ALA A 130 -7.56 -7.70 0.16
N PHE A 131 -8.20 -7.74 -1.00
CA PHE A 131 -8.25 -6.62 -1.94
C PHE A 131 -9.69 -6.17 -2.15
N SER A 132 -9.88 -4.87 -2.43
CA SER A 132 -11.14 -4.38 -2.99
C SER A 132 -11.39 -5.02 -4.36
N GLU A 133 -12.59 -4.87 -4.90
CA GLU A 133 -12.79 -5.03 -6.33
C GLU A 133 -11.89 -4.05 -7.10
N PRO A 134 -11.60 -4.31 -8.41
CA PRO A 134 -10.73 -3.47 -9.20
C PRO A 134 -11.12 -1.99 -9.16
N GLU A 135 -10.14 -1.12 -8.93
CA GLU A 135 -10.28 0.34 -8.95
C GLU A 135 -9.82 0.92 -10.29
N PHE A 136 -8.90 0.25 -10.96
CA PHE A 136 -8.35 0.64 -12.27
C PHE A 136 -7.62 -0.54 -12.92
N ASN A 137 -7.59 -0.49 -14.27
CA ASN A 137 -6.78 -1.41 -15.05
C ASN A 137 -5.34 -0.93 -15.13
N TYR A 138 -4.42 -1.87 -15.41
CA TYR A 138 -3.01 -1.57 -15.63
C TYR A 138 -2.57 -1.74 -17.07
N THR A 139 -1.63 -0.89 -17.43
CA THR A 139 -0.71 -1.10 -18.54
C THR A 139 0.71 -0.83 -18.06
N THR A 140 1.68 -1.48 -18.66
CA THR A 140 3.11 -1.21 -18.44
C THR A 140 3.62 -0.26 -19.52
N ALA A 141 4.63 0.54 -19.21
CA ALA A 141 5.39 1.30 -20.20
C ALA A 141 6.88 1.26 -19.86
N LEU A 142 7.70 1.74 -20.77
CA LEU A 142 9.15 1.87 -20.60
C LEU A 142 9.53 3.34 -20.64
N MET A 143 10.28 3.79 -19.66
CA MET A 143 10.98 5.06 -19.70
C MET A 143 12.40 4.80 -20.21
N VAL A 144 12.76 5.44 -21.30
CA VAL A 144 14.04 5.27 -21.99
C VAL A 144 14.70 6.62 -22.21
N GLU A 145 15.97 6.64 -22.61
CA GLU A 145 16.65 7.85 -23.10
C GLU A 145 15.89 8.44 -24.30
N GLU A 146 15.84 9.76 -24.41
CA GLU A 146 15.19 10.48 -25.51
C GLU A 146 15.64 9.96 -26.88
N GLY A 147 14.69 9.67 -27.76
CA GLY A 147 14.89 9.06 -29.08
C GLY A 147 15.02 7.54 -29.05
N ASN A 148 14.82 6.91 -27.90
CA ASN A 148 14.79 5.45 -27.74
C ASN A 148 15.88 4.73 -28.55
N PRO A 149 17.16 4.91 -28.27
CA PRO A 149 18.27 4.47 -29.14
C PRO A 149 18.34 2.94 -29.30
N MET A 150 17.72 2.19 -28.40
CA MET A 150 17.65 0.72 -28.45
C MET A 150 16.37 0.21 -29.08
N ASN A 151 15.42 1.07 -29.47
CA ASN A 151 14.12 0.74 -30.04
C ASN A 151 13.32 -0.25 -29.15
N LEU A 152 13.30 0.00 -27.85
CA LEU A 152 12.56 -0.83 -26.88
C LEU A 152 11.06 -0.50 -26.97
N THR A 153 10.22 -1.52 -26.98
CA THR A 153 8.76 -1.38 -27.13
C THR A 153 7.96 -2.06 -26.02
N ASP A 154 8.53 -3.10 -25.42
CA ASP A 154 7.89 -3.97 -24.44
C ASP A 154 8.95 -4.75 -23.63
N MET A 155 8.52 -5.55 -22.66
CA MET A 155 9.43 -6.32 -21.80
C MET A 155 10.23 -7.38 -22.57
N GLN A 156 9.67 -7.96 -23.66
CA GLN A 156 10.40 -8.93 -24.48
C GLN A 156 11.53 -8.24 -25.24
N SER A 157 11.31 -7.05 -25.80
CA SER A 157 12.36 -6.27 -26.47
C SER A 157 13.50 -5.89 -25.52
N VAL A 158 13.19 -5.65 -24.22
CA VAL A 158 14.22 -5.44 -23.19
C VAL A 158 15.05 -6.73 -23.01
N ALA A 159 14.38 -7.88 -22.86
CA ALA A 159 15.08 -9.18 -22.74
C ALA A 159 15.99 -9.46 -23.93
N ASP A 160 15.49 -9.26 -25.16
CA ASP A 160 16.21 -9.56 -26.39
C ASP A 160 17.39 -8.61 -26.67
N SER A 161 17.28 -7.35 -26.21
CA SER A 161 18.31 -6.33 -26.45
C SER A 161 19.49 -6.43 -25.49
N GLY A 162 19.31 -7.04 -24.31
CA GLY A 162 20.28 -7.02 -23.22
C GLY A 162 20.43 -5.62 -22.58
N ALA A 163 19.41 -4.76 -22.70
CA ALA A 163 19.35 -3.46 -22.04
C ALA A 163 19.42 -3.62 -20.51
N ARG A 164 20.07 -2.68 -19.86
CA ARG A 164 20.13 -2.61 -18.39
C ARG A 164 18.79 -2.08 -17.88
N LEU A 165 17.98 -2.96 -17.36
CA LEU A 165 16.65 -2.64 -16.82
C LEU A 165 16.73 -2.19 -15.37
N ALA A 166 15.98 -1.14 -15.03
CA ALA A 166 15.61 -0.81 -13.66
C ALA A 166 14.13 -1.14 -13.44
N THR A 167 13.79 -1.65 -12.25
CA THR A 167 12.42 -1.90 -11.80
C THR A 167 12.27 -1.48 -10.35
N MET A 168 11.06 -1.07 -9.95
CA MET A 168 10.80 -0.73 -8.56
C MET A 168 10.65 -2.00 -7.72
N THR A 169 11.32 -2.03 -6.58
CA THR A 169 11.31 -3.19 -5.67
C THR A 169 9.87 -3.55 -5.25
N GLY A 170 9.45 -4.76 -5.55
CA GLY A 170 8.12 -5.29 -5.23
C GLY A 170 7.01 -4.86 -6.19
N ALA A 171 7.30 -4.11 -7.25
CA ALA A 171 6.37 -3.84 -8.34
C ALA A 171 6.29 -5.02 -9.31
N ILE A 172 5.18 -5.12 -10.05
CA ILE A 172 4.93 -6.23 -11.01
C ILE A 172 6.00 -6.34 -12.10
N GLU A 173 6.56 -5.22 -12.51
CA GLU A 173 7.61 -5.18 -13.54
C GLU A 173 8.91 -5.85 -13.06
N SER A 174 9.12 -5.92 -11.73
CA SER A 174 10.21 -6.69 -11.13
C SER A 174 9.98 -8.19 -11.26
N ASP A 175 8.73 -8.63 -11.14
CA ASP A 175 8.33 -10.02 -11.32
C ASP A 175 8.41 -10.40 -12.80
N TYR A 176 7.93 -9.54 -13.71
CA TYR A 176 8.07 -9.71 -15.17
C TYR A 176 9.55 -9.86 -15.58
N ALA A 177 10.43 -9.02 -15.03
CA ALA A 177 11.87 -9.12 -15.29
C ALA A 177 12.41 -10.50 -14.88
N THR A 178 12.01 -10.97 -13.70
CA THR A 178 12.42 -12.28 -13.17
C THR A 178 11.94 -13.43 -14.07
N GLU A 179 10.67 -13.41 -14.46
CA GLU A 179 10.07 -14.41 -15.35
C GLU A 179 10.73 -14.47 -16.74
N LEU A 180 11.15 -13.33 -17.28
CA LEU A 180 11.87 -13.21 -18.54
C LEU A 180 13.38 -13.42 -18.40
N GLY A 181 13.87 -13.70 -17.19
CA GLY A 181 15.28 -13.92 -16.92
C GLY A 181 16.16 -12.66 -17.07
N ILE A 182 15.56 -11.48 -16.89
CA ILE A 182 16.26 -10.20 -16.94
C ILE A 182 16.77 -9.87 -15.52
N ASP A 183 18.08 -9.65 -15.39
CA ASP A 183 18.67 -9.15 -14.15
C ASP A 183 18.43 -7.64 -14.06
N SER A 184 17.47 -7.20 -13.24
CA SER A 184 17.08 -5.80 -13.12
C SER A 184 17.70 -5.12 -11.92
N MET A 185 18.06 -3.84 -12.10
CA MET A 185 18.47 -2.95 -11.01
C MET A 185 17.24 -2.59 -10.18
N GLN A 186 17.24 -2.97 -8.90
CA GLN A 186 16.13 -2.62 -7.99
C GLN A 186 16.27 -1.19 -7.50
N VAL A 187 15.22 -0.39 -7.66
CA VAL A 187 15.12 0.98 -7.15
C VAL A 187 14.03 1.08 -6.08
N ALA A 188 14.15 2.04 -5.17
CA ALA A 188 13.19 2.18 -4.08
C ALA A 188 11.99 3.03 -4.48
N THR A 189 12.19 4.02 -5.35
CA THR A 189 11.16 4.98 -5.76
C THR A 189 11.13 5.15 -7.28
N PRO A 190 10.00 5.62 -7.85
CA PRO A 190 9.93 5.98 -9.27
C PRO A 190 10.98 7.02 -9.67
N GLN A 191 11.26 8.00 -8.80
CA GLN A 191 12.30 9.01 -9.05
C GLN A 191 13.69 8.38 -9.20
N ASP A 192 14.04 7.40 -8.35
CA ASP A 192 15.31 6.67 -8.46
C ASP A 192 15.43 5.94 -9.81
N GLY A 193 14.30 5.44 -10.34
CA GLY A 193 14.21 4.81 -11.66
C GLY A 193 14.51 5.81 -12.79
N MET A 194 13.86 6.96 -12.80
CA MET A 194 14.15 8.02 -13.76
C MET A 194 15.61 8.51 -13.64
N ASP A 195 16.11 8.67 -12.42
CA ASP A 195 17.51 9.07 -12.17
C ASP A 195 18.51 7.99 -12.65
N ALA A 196 18.13 6.71 -12.61
CA ALA A 196 18.95 5.64 -13.16
C ALA A 196 19.07 5.75 -14.69
N VAL A 197 17.99 6.07 -15.39
CA VAL A 197 17.98 6.27 -16.85
C VAL A 197 18.75 7.54 -17.21
N THR A 198 18.42 8.68 -16.61
CA THR A 198 19.05 9.98 -16.94
C THR A 198 20.54 10.02 -16.65
N SER A 199 21.01 9.26 -15.66
CA SER A 199 22.44 9.10 -15.33
C SER A 199 23.16 8.02 -16.13
N GLY A 200 22.47 7.28 -16.98
CA GLY A 200 23.02 6.16 -17.74
C GLY A 200 23.41 4.94 -16.88
N ARG A 201 22.87 4.82 -15.66
CA ARG A 201 23.04 3.61 -14.84
C ARG A 201 22.15 2.47 -15.32
N ALA A 202 20.96 2.79 -15.83
CA ALA A 202 20.06 1.92 -16.56
C ALA A 202 19.83 2.47 -17.97
N ASP A 203 19.46 1.60 -18.91
CA ASP A 203 19.06 1.98 -20.26
C ASP A 203 17.54 2.17 -20.35
N VAL A 204 16.82 1.53 -19.43
CA VAL A 204 15.36 1.53 -19.37
C VAL A 204 14.88 1.37 -17.93
N PHE A 205 13.76 2.02 -17.62
CA PHE A 205 13.01 1.83 -16.38
C PHE A 205 11.58 1.41 -16.73
N ALA A 206 11.14 0.26 -16.25
CA ALA A 206 9.78 -0.25 -16.45
C ALA A 206 8.92 0.03 -15.22
N LEU A 207 7.72 0.57 -15.46
CA LEU A 207 6.70 0.84 -14.45
C LEU A 207 5.34 0.97 -15.14
N THR A 208 4.27 1.17 -14.36
CA THR A 208 2.95 1.40 -14.94
C THR A 208 2.94 2.60 -15.87
N GLY A 209 2.22 2.49 -16.99
CA GLY A 209 2.18 3.53 -18.01
C GLY A 209 1.70 4.88 -17.50
N ILE A 210 0.70 4.87 -16.60
CA ILE A 210 0.16 6.08 -15.98
C ILE A 210 1.22 6.79 -15.12
N SER A 211 2.01 6.06 -14.33
CA SER A 211 3.07 6.63 -13.51
C SER A 211 4.19 7.24 -14.35
N LEU A 212 4.65 6.52 -15.38
CA LEU A 212 5.73 7.02 -16.25
C LEU A 212 5.30 8.26 -17.05
N ASN A 213 4.07 8.28 -17.57
CA ASN A 213 3.51 9.45 -18.26
C ASN A 213 3.36 10.64 -17.31
N TRP A 214 2.86 10.42 -16.09
CA TRP A 214 2.80 11.45 -15.07
C TRP A 214 4.18 12.03 -14.76
N MET A 215 5.17 11.18 -14.56
CA MET A 215 6.56 11.59 -14.30
C MET A 215 7.12 12.44 -15.45
N LYS A 216 6.95 11.99 -16.71
CA LYS A 216 7.45 12.74 -17.88
C LYS A 216 6.74 14.08 -18.02
N ASN A 217 5.42 14.13 -17.84
CA ASN A 217 4.64 15.37 -17.93
C ASN A 217 5.06 16.40 -16.87
N ASN A 218 5.43 15.94 -15.68
CA ASN A 218 5.91 16.80 -14.59
C ASN A 218 7.43 17.10 -14.66
N ASN A 219 8.16 16.42 -15.54
CA ASN A 219 9.59 16.64 -15.80
C ASN A 219 9.84 16.80 -17.30
N PRO A 220 9.26 17.84 -17.97
CA PRO A 220 9.29 17.96 -19.44
C PRO A 220 10.71 18.10 -19.99
N ASP A 221 11.62 18.68 -19.21
CA ASP A 221 13.03 18.90 -19.60
C ASP A 221 13.93 17.68 -19.34
N ALA A 222 13.43 16.62 -18.71
CA ALA A 222 14.22 15.41 -18.51
C ALA A 222 14.51 14.73 -19.86
N PRO A 223 15.78 14.33 -20.12
CA PRO A 223 16.18 13.73 -21.41
C PRO A 223 15.75 12.26 -21.51
N VAL A 224 14.46 12.02 -21.30
CA VAL A 224 13.81 10.69 -21.36
C VAL A 224 12.54 10.78 -22.16
N GLU A 225 12.11 9.65 -22.70
CA GLU A 225 10.76 9.48 -23.27
C GLU A 225 10.10 8.24 -22.68
N VAL A 226 8.78 8.20 -22.77
CA VAL A 226 7.96 7.06 -22.35
C VAL A 226 7.41 6.39 -23.61
N THR A 227 7.56 5.09 -23.71
CA THR A 227 7.01 4.32 -24.84
C THR A 227 5.49 4.31 -24.79
N GLN A 228 4.84 3.92 -25.88
CA GLN A 228 3.43 3.58 -25.81
C GLN A 228 3.22 2.50 -24.75
N SER A 229 2.16 2.67 -23.95
CA SER A 229 1.77 1.67 -22.96
C SER A 229 1.32 0.37 -23.62
N PHE A 230 1.58 -0.76 -22.95
CA PHE A 230 1.26 -2.10 -23.44
C PHE A 230 0.80 -3.00 -22.29
N VAL A 231 0.02 -4.02 -22.62
CA VAL A 231 -0.20 -5.15 -21.70
C VAL A 231 1.06 -6.03 -21.81
N ALA A 232 1.74 -6.25 -20.68
CA ALA A 232 2.92 -7.09 -20.67
C ALA A 232 2.56 -8.52 -21.07
N GLU A 233 3.38 -9.15 -21.88
CA GLU A 233 3.23 -10.57 -22.25
C GLU A 233 4.41 -11.35 -21.69
N ILE A 234 4.11 -12.33 -20.85
CA ILE A 234 5.12 -13.14 -20.17
C ILE A 234 4.95 -14.59 -20.60
N ASN A 235 5.96 -15.12 -21.28
CA ASN A 235 5.94 -16.48 -21.83
C ASN A 235 4.73 -16.76 -22.77
N GLY A 236 4.27 -15.74 -23.50
CA GLY A 236 3.13 -15.81 -24.41
C GLY A 236 1.76 -15.63 -23.73
N VAL A 237 1.74 -15.24 -22.46
CA VAL A 237 0.50 -14.98 -21.69
C VAL A 237 0.40 -13.47 -21.43
N PRO A 238 -0.66 -12.81 -21.92
CA PRO A 238 -0.92 -11.41 -21.58
C PRO A 238 -1.19 -11.24 -20.10
N GLN A 239 -0.52 -10.29 -19.48
CA GLN A 239 -0.69 -9.93 -18.07
C GLN A 239 -1.76 -8.84 -17.94
N VAL A 240 -3.02 -9.23 -18.04
CA VAL A 240 -4.14 -8.32 -17.80
C VAL A 240 -4.24 -8.11 -16.30
N GLY A 241 -3.97 -6.90 -15.83
CA GLY A 241 -3.90 -6.60 -14.43
C GLY A 241 -4.84 -5.47 -14.03
N ALA A 242 -5.26 -5.52 -12.79
CA ALA A 242 -5.98 -4.44 -12.15
C ALA A 242 -5.44 -4.18 -10.75
N GLY A 243 -5.67 -2.99 -10.24
CA GLY A 243 -5.27 -2.61 -8.89
C GLY A 243 -6.44 -2.30 -8.01
N GLY A 244 -6.18 -2.43 -6.71
CA GLY A 244 -7.17 -2.17 -5.68
C GLY A 244 -6.56 -1.72 -4.37
N THR A 245 -7.42 -1.32 -3.47
CA THR A 245 -7.11 -1.04 -2.06
C THR A 245 -6.90 -2.33 -1.31
N VAL A 246 -5.90 -2.37 -0.42
CA VAL A 246 -5.56 -3.58 0.32
C VAL A 246 -6.04 -3.48 1.77
N PHE A 247 -6.66 -4.54 2.25
CA PHE A 247 -7.23 -4.70 3.59
C PHE A 247 -6.61 -5.91 4.29
N ARG A 248 -6.67 -5.95 5.62
CA ARG A 248 -6.40 -7.20 6.33
C ARG A 248 -7.51 -8.22 6.04
N THR A 249 -7.19 -9.48 6.02
CA THR A 249 -8.15 -10.56 5.72
C THR A 249 -9.32 -10.65 6.72
N ASP A 250 -9.15 -10.09 7.91
CA ASP A 250 -10.16 -10.09 8.95
C ASP A 250 -11.10 -8.86 8.90
N ASP A 251 -10.74 -7.82 8.15
CA ASP A 251 -11.48 -6.55 8.06
C ASP A 251 -12.62 -6.60 7.03
N LYS A 252 -13.40 -7.69 7.02
CA LYS A 252 -14.42 -7.98 5.99
C LYS A 252 -15.53 -6.95 5.92
N ASP A 253 -16.02 -6.49 7.07
CA ASP A 253 -17.10 -5.49 7.12
C ASP A 253 -16.69 -4.18 6.46
N LEU A 254 -15.41 -3.78 6.64
CA LEU A 254 -14.87 -2.58 5.98
C LEU A 254 -14.71 -2.80 4.48
N LEU A 255 -14.18 -3.96 4.07
CA LEU A 255 -14.00 -4.32 2.68
C LEU A 255 -15.33 -4.38 1.93
N ASP A 256 -16.34 -5.04 2.51
CA ASP A 256 -17.67 -5.17 1.91
C ASP A 256 -18.31 -3.78 1.73
N ALA A 257 -18.28 -2.94 2.78
CA ALA A 257 -18.80 -1.58 2.71
C ALA A 257 -18.03 -0.71 1.70
N TYR A 258 -16.71 -0.87 1.62
CA TYR A 258 -15.87 -0.19 0.63
C TYR A 258 -16.26 -0.57 -0.80
N ASN A 259 -16.41 -1.86 -1.07
CA ASN A 259 -16.80 -2.37 -2.39
C ASN A 259 -18.19 -1.92 -2.82
N GLU A 260 -19.15 -1.80 -1.89
CA GLU A 260 -20.47 -1.24 -2.19
C GLU A 260 -20.40 0.21 -2.67
N GLU A 261 -19.56 1.03 -2.07
CA GLU A 261 -19.36 2.43 -2.50
C GLU A 261 -18.53 2.50 -3.79
N LEU A 262 -17.48 1.67 -3.92
CA LEU A 262 -16.65 1.59 -5.12
C LEU A 262 -17.49 1.25 -6.36
N ALA A 263 -18.40 0.28 -6.25
CA ALA A 263 -19.27 -0.12 -7.36
C ALA A 263 -20.15 1.03 -7.90
N LYS A 264 -20.55 1.98 -7.04
CA LYS A 264 -21.30 3.17 -7.45
C LYS A 264 -20.46 4.17 -8.25
N ILE A 265 -19.15 4.09 -8.11
CA ILE A 265 -18.19 4.94 -8.82
C ILE A 265 -17.79 4.28 -10.14
N THR A 266 -17.37 3.03 -10.10
CA THR A 266 -16.84 2.32 -11.27
C THR A 266 -17.92 1.95 -12.30
N SER A 267 -19.19 1.87 -11.88
CA SER A 267 -20.33 1.67 -12.80
C SER A 267 -20.76 2.95 -13.55
N ASP A 268 -20.22 4.11 -13.20
CA ASP A 268 -20.51 5.41 -13.80
C ASP A 268 -19.20 6.07 -14.29
N PRO A 269 -18.85 5.94 -15.58
CA PRO A 269 -17.62 6.51 -16.13
C PRO A 269 -17.47 8.00 -15.91
N GLU A 270 -18.56 8.79 -15.96
CA GLU A 270 -18.49 10.22 -15.72
C GLU A 270 -18.13 10.52 -14.25
N LYS A 271 -18.73 9.78 -13.32
CA LYS A 271 -18.42 9.90 -11.90
C LYS A 271 -16.96 9.48 -11.63
N TYR A 272 -16.53 8.34 -12.17
CA TYR A 272 -15.15 7.85 -12.04
C TYR A 272 -14.15 8.92 -12.51
N LEU A 273 -14.31 9.41 -13.73
CA LEU A 273 -13.41 10.43 -14.30
C LEU A 273 -13.47 11.77 -13.57
N SER A 274 -14.62 12.12 -12.98
CA SER A 274 -14.69 13.33 -12.15
C SER A 274 -13.82 13.27 -10.88
N ILE A 275 -13.50 12.06 -10.42
CA ILE A 275 -12.66 11.81 -9.22
C ILE A 275 -11.19 11.66 -9.61
N VAL A 276 -10.89 10.84 -10.63
CA VAL A 276 -9.50 10.44 -10.94
C VAL A 276 -8.90 11.11 -12.17
N GLY A 277 -9.72 11.79 -12.99
CA GLY A 277 -9.29 12.38 -14.26
C GLY A 277 -8.25 13.48 -14.11
N GLU A 278 -8.26 14.24 -13.03
CA GLU A 278 -7.23 15.27 -12.76
C GLU A 278 -5.83 14.66 -12.57
N PHE A 279 -5.75 13.36 -12.24
CA PHE A 279 -4.51 12.61 -12.11
C PHE A 279 -4.07 11.92 -13.41
N GLY A 280 -4.73 12.23 -14.54
CA GLY A 280 -4.40 11.68 -15.84
C GLY A 280 -5.06 10.34 -16.17
N PHE A 281 -5.95 9.85 -15.32
CA PHE A 281 -6.75 8.65 -15.59
C PHE A 281 -7.81 8.96 -16.64
N THR A 282 -8.07 8.00 -17.51
CA THR A 282 -9.02 8.06 -18.62
C THR A 282 -9.99 6.86 -18.56
N GLU A 283 -10.83 6.70 -19.58
CA GLU A 283 -11.66 5.50 -19.70
C GLU A 283 -10.84 4.22 -19.93
N GLU A 284 -9.58 4.34 -20.33
CA GLU A 284 -8.67 3.18 -20.50
C GLU A 284 -8.30 2.53 -19.16
N GLU A 285 -8.23 3.33 -18.09
CA GLU A 285 -7.97 2.84 -16.74
C GLU A 285 -9.25 2.43 -15.98
N LEU A 286 -10.44 2.70 -16.54
CA LEU A 286 -11.67 2.25 -15.90
C LEU A 286 -11.71 0.72 -15.83
N PRO A 287 -12.01 0.14 -14.65
CA PRO A 287 -12.05 -1.31 -14.49
C PRO A 287 -13.01 -2.00 -15.47
N ASP A 288 -12.58 -3.11 -16.04
CA ASP A 288 -13.48 -3.99 -16.78
C ASP A 288 -14.51 -4.58 -15.79
N PRO A 289 -15.82 -4.38 -16.01
CA PRO A 289 -16.86 -4.87 -15.10
C PRO A 289 -16.95 -6.40 -15.05
N GLU A 290 -16.35 -7.12 -16.00
CA GLU A 290 -16.28 -8.58 -16.01
C GLU A 290 -15.06 -9.13 -15.23
N LEU A 291 -14.05 -8.29 -14.96
CA LEU A 291 -12.84 -8.68 -14.24
C LEU A 291 -13.04 -8.50 -12.73
N THR A 292 -13.03 -9.58 -11.98
CA THR A 292 -13.22 -9.56 -10.53
C THR A 292 -11.91 -9.79 -9.77
N THR A 293 -11.86 -9.32 -8.53
CA THR A 293 -10.74 -9.64 -7.61
C THR A 293 -10.62 -11.15 -7.39
N ALA A 294 -11.73 -11.89 -7.37
CA ALA A 294 -11.69 -13.34 -7.24
C ALA A 294 -10.98 -14.02 -8.40
N ASP A 295 -11.20 -13.54 -9.64
CA ASP A 295 -10.54 -14.06 -10.84
C ASP A 295 -9.04 -13.76 -10.81
N LEU A 296 -8.67 -12.53 -10.48
CA LEU A 296 -7.26 -12.10 -10.37
C LEU A 296 -6.53 -12.87 -9.25
N CYS A 297 -7.15 -13.05 -8.10
CA CYS A 297 -6.56 -13.84 -7.01
C CYS A 297 -6.44 -15.33 -7.33
N ALA A 298 -7.29 -15.86 -8.20
CA ALA A 298 -7.20 -17.24 -8.68
C ALA A 298 -6.13 -17.41 -9.77
N GLY A 299 -5.56 -16.32 -10.30
CA GLY A 299 -4.66 -16.35 -11.44
C GLY A 299 -5.40 -16.74 -12.72
N ALA A 300 -6.67 -16.32 -12.84
CA ALA A 300 -7.44 -16.53 -14.05
C ALA A 300 -6.80 -15.73 -15.20
N GLU A 301 -6.48 -16.47 -16.26
CA GLU A 301 -5.92 -15.97 -17.52
C GLU A 301 -7.03 -15.35 -18.39
#